data_a07864bc981dcd7d74b93cd644e0b835
#
_entry.id   a07864bc981dcd7d74b93cd644e0b835
#
_cell.length_a   1.000
_cell.length_b   1.000
_cell.length_c   1.000
_cell.angle_alpha   90.00
_cell.angle_beta   90.00
_cell.angle_gamma   90.00
#
_symmetry.space_group_name_H-M   'P 1'
#
loop_
_entity.id
_entity.type
_entity.pdbx_description
1 polymer ?
#
loop_
_entity_poly.entity_id
_entity_poly.type
_entity_poly.pdbx_seq_one_letter_code
_entity_poly.pdbx_strand_id
1 'polypeptide(L)'
;MASEKNLDDFLIKQNSRVHLSDRKLANLVREAYPIGVPALIMKSSTDRMMDSSGYSFILGTPDELLRNLASWLITNAGNTHKILLKLIDRLWKRHGREDIALAAILLANLDHKGMGSDPWDILEKSIHPMESVDSLLLNIEELLRAKRPPPTQEQMLDLKSGKKIKQHMSLMIIYAATLHGHKFSSELINEIMSIEIPEGDSILSRIKGKISSLEGQT
;
A
#
# COMPACT_ATOMS: atom_id res chain seq x y z
N MET A 1 14.65 -16.74 -9.81
CA MET A 1 15.57 -17.01 -10.96
C MET A 1 14.83 -17.26 -12.29
N ALA A 2 14.03 -18.32 -12.50
CA ALA A 2 13.34 -18.51 -13.79
C ALA A 2 12.21 -17.51 -14.05
N SER A 3 11.43 -17.15 -13.03
CA SER A 3 10.34 -16.17 -13.12
C SER A 3 10.84 -14.73 -13.33
N GLU A 4 11.95 -14.35 -12.72
CA GLU A 4 12.58 -13.04 -12.91
C GLU A 4 13.07 -12.86 -14.35
N LYS A 5 13.79 -13.86 -14.90
CA LYS A 5 14.21 -13.84 -16.29
C LYS A 5 13.04 -13.69 -17.26
N ASN A 6 11.91 -14.34 -16.97
CA ASN A 6 10.71 -14.21 -17.78
C ASN A 6 10.09 -12.79 -17.67
N LEU A 7 10.16 -12.14 -16.49
CA LEU A 7 9.70 -10.76 -16.33
C LEU A 7 10.61 -9.79 -17.10
N ASP A 8 11.92 -9.93 -16.98
CA ASP A 8 12.89 -9.09 -17.70
C ASP A 8 12.70 -9.21 -19.21
N ASP A 9 12.57 -10.44 -19.72
CA ASP A 9 12.31 -10.71 -21.14
C ASP A 9 10.99 -10.08 -21.63
N PHE A 10 9.99 -10.00 -20.77
CA PHE A 10 8.73 -9.30 -21.05
C PHE A 10 8.92 -7.78 -21.08
N LEU A 11 9.60 -7.23 -20.07
CA LEU A 11 9.78 -5.78 -19.92
C LEU A 11 10.68 -5.16 -20.98
N ILE A 12 11.76 -5.85 -21.39
CA ILE A 12 12.66 -5.41 -22.46
C ILE A 12 11.93 -5.21 -23.80
N LYS A 13 10.89 -5.99 -24.06
CA LYS A 13 10.10 -5.91 -25.30
C LYS A 13 9.10 -4.75 -25.31
N GLN A 14 8.93 -4.06 -24.19
CA GLN A 14 7.96 -2.99 -24.09
C GLN A 14 8.42 -1.73 -24.82
N ASN A 15 7.49 -1.09 -25.51
CA ASN A 15 7.77 0.18 -26.19
C ASN A 15 7.97 1.30 -25.16
N SER A 16 9.03 2.11 -25.30
CA SER A 16 9.33 3.23 -24.40
C SER A 16 8.16 4.22 -24.23
N ARG A 17 7.29 4.35 -25.24
CA ARG A 17 6.09 5.20 -25.17
C ARG A 17 5.02 4.72 -24.19
N VAL A 18 5.15 3.49 -23.64
CA VAL A 18 4.20 3.00 -22.62
C VAL A 18 4.24 3.89 -21.38
N HIS A 19 5.40 4.42 -21.01
CA HIS A 19 5.61 5.29 -19.85
C HIS A 19 4.94 6.67 -19.96
N LEU A 20 4.41 7.01 -21.14
CA LEU A 20 3.68 8.26 -21.34
C LEU A 20 2.18 8.16 -21.02
N SER A 21 1.69 6.98 -20.61
CA SER A 21 0.28 6.75 -20.39
C SER A 21 0.02 5.80 -19.22
N ASP A 22 -0.62 6.32 -18.16
CA ASP A 22 -1.08 5.56 -17.00
C ASP A 22 -1.99 4.37 -17.39
N ARG A 23 -2.84 4.53 -18.43
CA ARG A 23 -3.69 3.46 -18.95
C ARG A 23 -2.89 2.33 -19.59
N LYS A 24 -1.85 2.68 -20.40
CA LYS A 24 -0.99 1.66 -21.00
C LYS A 24 -0.16 0.95 -19.94
N LEU A 25 0.35 1.69 -18.96
CA LEU A 25 1.05 1.11 -17.81
C LEU A 25 0.14 0.17 -17.01
N ALA A 26 -1.12 0.55 -16.75
CA ALA A 26 -2.07 -0.29 -16.03
C ALA A 26 -2.38 -1.61 -16.78
N ASN A 27 -2.42 -1.60 -18.11
CA ASN A 27 -2.55 -2.82 -18.90
C ASN A 27 -1.27 -3.67 -18.84
N LEU A 28 -0.10 -3.04 -19.01
CA LEU A 28 1.21 -3.71 -18.94
C LEU A 28 1.39 -4.45 -17.59
N VAL A 29 1.13 -3.77 -16.47
CA VAL A 29 1.29 -4.42 -15.16
C VAL A 29 0.32 -5.58 -14.96
N ARG A 30 -0.90 -5.49 -15.50
CA ARG A 30 -1.85 -6.60 -15.46
C ARG A 30 -1.36 -7.83 -16.25
N GLU A 31 -0.68 -7.61 -17.38
CA GLU A 31 -0.07 -8.67 -18.18
C GLU A 31 1.18 -9.23 -17.49
N ALA A 32 1.89 -8.42 -16.71
CA ALA A 32 3.09 -8.82 -15.97
C ALA A 32 2.78 -9.70 -14.75
N TYR A 33 1.68 -9.47 -14.03
CA TYR A 33 1.36 -10.17 -12.78
C TYR A 33 1.38 -11.70 -12.86
N PRO A 34 0.81 -12.36 -13.89
CA PRO A 34 0.83 -13.81 -13.99
C PRO A 34 2.19 -14.41 -14.37
N ILE A 35 3.18 -13.57 -14.73
CA ILE A 35 4.49 -14.07 -15.17
C ILE A 35 5.17 -14.83 -14.02
N GLY A 36 5.47 -16.10 -14.26
CA GLY A 36 6.11 -16.96 -13.27
C GLY A 36 5.18 -17.47 -12.14
N VAL A 37 3.90 -17.16 -12.20
CA VAL A 37 2.91 -17.73 -11.26
C VAL A 37 2.37 -19.03 -11.83
N PRO A 38 2.53 -20.18 -11.11
CA PRO A 38 1.95 -21.44 -11.56
C PRO A 38 0.41 -21.35 -11.65
N ALA A 39 -0.17 -21.88 -12.73
CA ALA A 39 -1.62 -21.85 -12.97
C ALA A 39 -2.45 -22.41 -11.80
N LEU A 40 -1.93 -23.41 -11.10
CA LEU A 40 -2.58 -24.01 -9.92
C LEU A 40 -2.67 -22.99 -8.77
N ILE A 41 -1.63 -22.18 -8.57
CA ILE A 41 -1.60 -21.13 -7.53
C ILE A 41 -2.60 -20.04 -7.88
N MET A 42 -2.63 -19.57 -9.12
CA MET A 42 -3.61 -18.57 -9.56
C MET A 42 -5.05 -19.03 -9.31
N LYS A 43 -5.38 -20.24 -9.68
CA LYS A 43 -6.72 -20.81 -9.45
C LYS A 43 -7.06 -20.91 -7.97
N SER A 44 -6.16 -21.43 -7.15
CA SER A 44 -6.40 -21.62 -5.71
C SER A 44 -6.47 -20.28 -4.95
N SER A 45 -5.72 -19.28 -5.38
CA SER A 45 -5.76 -17.94 -4.79
C SER A 45 -7.06 -17.22 -5.10
N THR A 46 -7.55 -17.34 -6.34
CA THR A 46 -8.82 -16.74 -6.76
C THR A 46 -10.00 -17.35 -5.99
N ASP A 47 -10.05 -18.68 -5.85
CA ASP A 47 -11.20 -19.39 -5.26
C ASP A 47 -11.30 -19.22 -3.72
N ARG A 48 -10.18 -19.05 -3.01
CA ARG A 48 -10.15 -19.08 -1.53
C ARG A 48 -10.21 -17.71 -0.86
N MET A 49 -9.77 -16.66 -1.51
CA MET A 49 -9.51 -15.38 -0.87
C MET A 49 -10.42 -14.24 -1.35
N MET A 50 -11.14 -14.39 -2.45
CA MET A 50 -12.02 -13.33 -2.95
C MET A 50 -13.19 -13.02 -2.00
N ASP A 51 -13.72 -14.03 -1.30
CA ASP A 51 -14.92 -13.86 -0.45
C ASP A 51 -14.66 -13.08 0.85
N SER A 52 -13.40 -13.00 1.31
CA SER A 52 -13.08 -12.43 2.64
C SER A 52 -12.20 -11.19 2.62
N SER A 53 -11.53 -10.87 1.50
CA SER A 53 -10.48 -9.85 1.47
C SER A 53 -10.88 -8.51 0.85
N GLY A 54 -12.03 -8.41 0.20
CA GLY A 54 -12.48 -7.21 -0.48
C GLY A 54 -11.75 -6.89 -1.79
N TYR A 55 -10.75 -7.68 -2.20
CA TYR A 55 -10.04 -7.49 -3.47
C TYR A 55 -10.87 -7.98 -4.67
N SER A 56 -10.76 -7.28 -5.81
CA SER A 56 -11.43 -7.68 -7.05
C SER A 56 -10.79 -8.89 -7.74
N PHE A 57 -9.52 -9.18 -7.46
CA PHE A 57 -8.81 -10.38 -7.89
C PHE A 57 -7.55 -10.61 -7.05
N ILE A 58 -7.08 -11.87 -7.04
CA ILE A 58 -5.84 -12.31 -6.40
C ILE A 58 -5.18 -13.32 -7.33
N LEU A 59 -3.95 -13.06 -7.78
CA LEU A 59 -3.23 -13.93 -8.72
C LEU A 59 -2.12 -14.73 -8.03
N GLY A 60 -1.67 -14.29 -6.86
CA GLY A 60 -0.57 -14.91 -6.13
C GLY A 60 0.81 -14.52 -6.67
N THR A 61 0.93 -13.35 -7.27
CA THR A 61 2.20 -12.80 -7.74
C THR A 61 3.17 -12.62 -6.56
N PRO A 62 4.40 -13.17 -6.63
CA PRO A 62 5.40 -12.98 -5.59
C PRO A 62 5.75 -11.52 -5.37
N ASP A 63 6.01 -11.13 -4.11
CA ASP A 63 6.40 -9.77 -3.72
C ASP A 63 7.66 -9.30 -4.49
N GLU A 64 8.63 -10.18 -4.67
CA GLU A 64 9.85 -9.89 -5.42
C GLU A 64 9.57 -9.46 -6.87
N LEU A 65 8.62 -10.12 -7.55
CA LEU A 65 8.22 -9.71 -8.90
C LEU A 65 7.54 -8.34 -8.91
N LEU A 66 6.72 -8.03 -7.91
CA LEU A 66 6.11 -6.72 -7.78
C LEU A 66 7.15 -5.63 -7.53
N ARG A 67 8.19 -5.91 -6.73
CA ARG A 67 9.30 -4.98 -6.48
C ARG A 67 10.15 -4.75 -7.73
N ASN A 68 10.46 -5.79 -8.49
CA ASN A 68 11.19 -5.69 -9.75
C ASN A 68 10.40 -4.89 -10.78
N LEU A 69 9.09 -5.13 -10.88
CA LEU A 69 8.18 -4.37 -11.74
C LEU A 69 8.11 -2.89 -11.33
N ALA A 70 7.98 -2.61 -10.02
CA ALA A 70 7.98 -1.24 -9.50
C ALA A 70 9.31 -0.52 -9.79
N SER A 71 10.44 -1.18 -9.57
CA SER A 71 11.77 -0.65 -9.89
C SER A 71 11.88 -0.28 -11.37
N TRP A 72 11.46 -1.16 -12.26
CA TRP A 72 11.45 -0.89 -13.71
C TRP A 72 10.55 0.31 -14.06
N LEU A 73 9.35 0.39 -13.48
CA LEU A 73 8.41 1.50 -13.68
C LEU A 73 9.02 2.84 -13.27
N ILE A 74 9.63 2.90 -12.08
CA ILE A 74 10.24 4.11 -11.53
C ILE A 74 11.44 4.53 -12.36
N THR A 75 12.35 3.58 -12.69
CA THR A 75 13.56 3.85 -13.48
C THR A 75 13.22 4.41 -14.87
N ASN A 76 12.16 3.92 -15.50
CA ASN A 76 11.77 4.35 -16.84
C ASN A 76 10.78 5.52 -16.87
N ALA A 77 10.33 6.01 -15.72
CA ALA A 77 9.41 7.16 -15.63
C ALA A 77 10.07 8.50 -16.02
N GLY A 78 11.41 8.54 -16.13
CA GLY A 78 12.17 9.75 -16.42
C GLY A 78 12.14 10.75 -15.27
N ASN A 79 12.19 12.05 -15.58
CA ASN A 79 12.33 13.12 -14.60
C ASN A 79 11.02 13.48 -13.86
N THR A 80 9.92 12.85 -14.19
CA THR A 80 8.60 13.17 -13.57
C THR A 80 7.80 11.91 -13.29
N HIS A 81 7.47 11.70 -12.04
CA HIS A 81 6.66 10.59 -11.57
C HIS A 81 5.15 10.85 -11.63
N LYS A 82 4.69 11.94 -12.26
CA LYS A 82 3.25 12.30 -12.35
C LYS A 82 2.40 11.23 -13.03
N ILE A 83 2.95 10.53 -14.02
CA ILE A 83 2.22 9.42 -14.67
C ILE A 83 2.08 8.23 -13.72
N LEU A 84 3.08 7.99 -12.88
CA LEU A 84 3.02 6.92 -11.87
C LEU A 84 2.00 7.25 -10.76
N LEU A 85 1.80 8.50 -10.38
CA LEU A 85 0.70 8.89 -9.49
C LEU A 85 -0.68 8.57 -10.10
N LYS A 86 -0.85 8.84 -11.41
CA LYS A 86 -2.07 8.44 -12.11
C LYS A 86 -2.21 6.93 -12.22
N LEU A 87 -1.11 6.21 -12.36
CA LEU A 87 -1.12 4.75 -12.33
C LEU A 87 -1.58 4.24 -10.97
N ILE A 88 -1.05 4.77 -9.86
CA ILE A 88 -1.47 4.42 -8.50
C ILE A 88 -2.99 4.60 -8.34
N ASP A 89 -3.56 5.73 -8.76
CA ASP A 89 -5.02 5.96 -8.73
C ASP A 89 -5.80 4.89 -9.53
N ARG A 90 -5.28 4.47 -10.70
CA ARG A 90 -5.91 3.39 -11.48
C ARG A 90 -5.82 2.04 -10.80
N LEU A 91 -4.68 1.72 -10.19
CA LEU A 91 -4.49 0.47 -9.47
C LEU A 91 -5.45 0.39 -8.28
N TRP A 92 -5.57 1.46 -7.51
CA TRP A 92 -6.56 1.56 -6.41
C TRP A 92 -8.00 1.37 -6.90
N LYS A 93 -8.39 1.98 -8.01
CA LYS A 93 -9.72 1.83 -8.61
C LYS A 93 -9.99 0.42 -9.13
N ARG A 94 -8.98 -0.28 -9.61
CA ARG A 94 -9.09 -1.66 -10.09
C ARG A 94 -9.13 -2.67 -8.94
N HIS A 95 -8.49 -2.35 -7.84
CA HIS A 95 -8.57 -2.98 -6.54
C HIS A 95 -8.22 -4.47 -6.49
N GLY A 96 -7.29 -4.96 -7.32
CA GLY A 96 -6.70 -6.27 -7.15
C GLY A 96 -5.68 -6.29 -6.01
N ARG A 97 -5.42 -7.45 -5.40
CA ARG A 97 -4.38 -7.58 -4.36
C ARG A 97 -3.03 -7.13 -4.88
N GLU A 98 -2.67 -7.55 -6.07
CA GLU A 98 -1.41 -7.16 -6.73
C GLU A 98 -1.40 -5.66 -7.08
N ASP A 99 -2.56 -5.10 -7.41
CA ASP A 99 -2.69 -3.67 -7.68
C ASP A 99 -2.40 -2.84 -6.43
N ILE A 100 -3.01 -3.20 -5.31
CA ILE A 100 -2.80 -2.50 -4.03
C ILE A 100 -1.34 -2.66 -3.58
N ALA A 101 -0.75 -3.85 -3.71
CA ALA A 101 0.64 -4.09 -3.36
C ALA A 101 1.61 -3.29 -4.25
N LEU A 102 1.39 -3.28 -5.58
CA LEU A 102 2.22 -2.48 -6.49
C LEU A 102 2.03 -0.98 -6.25
N ALA A 103 0.80 -0.52 -6.01
CA ALA A 103 0.51 0.88 -5.68
C ALA A 103 1.22 1.31 -4.39
N ALA A 104 1.25 0.47 -3.36
CA ALA A 104 1.97 0.72 -2.10
C ALA A 104 3.48 0.88 -2.33
N ILE A 105 4.11 -0.05 -3.08
CA ILE A 105 5.53 0.00 -3.41
C ILE A 105 5.85 1.27 -4.22
N LEU A 106 5.05 1.58 -5.24
CA LEU A 106 5.23 2.79 -6.03
C LEU A 106 5.10 4.04 -5.16
N LEU A 107 4.01 4.17 -4.41
CA LEU A 107 3.74 5.32 -3.54
C LEU A 107 4.89 5.55 -2.56
N ALA A 108 5.43 4.48 -1.98
CA ALA A 108 6.54 4.57 -1.04
C ALA A 108 7.85 5.08 -1.67
N ASN A 109 8.08 4.84 -2.97
CA ASN A 109 9.37 5.07 -3.61
C ASN A 109 9.39 6.22 -4.64
N LEU A 110 8.27 6.93 -4.88
CA LEU A 110 8.23 8.08 -5.76
C LEU A 110 8.99 9.29 -5.19
N ASP A 111 9.44 10.19 -6.05
CA ASP A 111 10.04 11.48 -5.66
C ASP A 111 8.93 12.48 -5.26
N HIS A 112 8.38 12.31 -4.07
CA HIS A 112 7.34 13.19 -3.54
C HIS A 112 7.83 14.64 -3.37
N LYS A 113 9.10 14.81 -2.97
CA LYS A 113 9.70 16.14 -2.80
C LYS A 113 9.73 16.90 -4.13
N GLY A 114 10.20 16.26 -5.18
CA GLY A 114 10.26 16.86 -6.52
C GLY A 114 8.87 17.15 -7.11
N MET A 115 7.85 16.40 -6.70
CA MET A 115 6.47 16.59 -7.14
C MET A 115 5.65 17.56 -6.27
N GLY A 116 6.16 17.97 -5.10
CA GLY A 116 5.40 18.76 -4.14
C GLY A 116 4.18 18.01 -3.59
N SER A 117 4.30 16.69 -3.39
CA SER A 117 3.22 15.82 -2.92
C SER A 117 3.57 15.17 -1.59
N ASP A 118 2.55 14.80 -0.82
CA ASP A 118 2.69 14.02 0.40
C ASP A 118 2.12 12.61 0.19
N PRO A 119 2.88 11.53 0.49
CA PRO A 119 2.41 10.18 0.27
C PRO A 119 1.26 9.77 1.19
N TRP A 120 1.17 10.33 2.41
CA TRP A 120 0.09 10.06 3.34
C TRP A 120 -1.22 10.67 2.88
N ASP A 121 -1.18 11.92 2.35
CA ASP A 121 -2.34 12.57 1.74
C ASP A 121 -2.85 11.81 0.52
N ILE A 122 -1.93 11.25 -0.29
CA ILE A 122 -2.30 10.45 -1.46
C ILE A 122 -2.95 9.15 -1.01
N LEU A 123 -2.37 8.47 -0.02
CA LEU A 123 -2.94 7.24 0.54
C LEU A 123 -4.33 7.50 1.10
N GLU A 124 -4.49 8.52 1.94
CA GLU A 124 -5.76 8.90 2.54
C GLU A 124 -6.87 9.14 1.49
N LYS A 125 -6.54 9.81 0.40
CA LYS A 125 -7.49 10.09 -0.70
C LYS A 125 -7.83 8.86 -1.54
N SER A 126 -6.97 7.84 -1.54
CA SER A 126 -7.14 6.62 -2.32
C SER A 126 -7.96 5.55 -1.61
N ILE A 127 -8.01 5.58 -0.28
CA ILE A 127 -8.64 4.56 0.55
C ILE A 127 -10.16 4.49 0.31
N HIS A 128 -10.65 3.28 0.05
CA HIS A 128 -12.07 3.01 -0.04
C HIS A 128 -12.71 2.95 1.36
N PRO A 129 -13.98 3.39 1.57
CA PRO A 129 -14.63 3.32 2.87
C PRO A 129 -14.72 1.94 3.51
N MET A 130 -14.69 0.89 2.71
CA MET A 130 -14.74 -0.52 3.12
C MET A 130 -13.38 -1.23 2.98
N GLU A 131 -12.27 -0.45 3.03
CA GLU A 131 -10.94 -1.01 2.88
C GLU A 131 -10.59 -2.00 3.99
N SER A 132 -9.91 -3.09 3.62
CA SER A 132 -9.48 -4.08 4.59
C SER A 132 -8.31 -3.58 5.45
N VAL A 133 -8.22 -4.08 6.69
CA VAL A 133 -7.09 -3.80 7.59
C VAL A 133 -5.76 -4.22 6.95
N ASP A 134 -5.73 -5.37 6.26
CA ASP A 134 -4.53 -5.90 5.61
C ASP A 134 -4.03 -4.98 4.49
N SER A 135 -4.96 -4.44 3.69
CA SER A 135 -4.63 -3.47 2.63
C SER A 135 -4.05 -2.17 3.20
N LEU A 136 -4.64 -1.66 4.28
CA LEU A 136 -4.14 -0.46 4.96
C LEU A 136 -2.76 -0.68 5.55
N LEU A 137 -2.56 -1.78 6.30
CA LEU A 137 -1.26 -2.12 6.89
C LEU A 137 -0.19 -2.29 5.83
N LEU A 138 -0.50 -2.96 4.71
CA LEU A 138 0.44 -3.12 3.61
C LEU A 138 0.97 -1.76 3.12
N ASN A 139 0.10 -0.79 2.91
CA ASN A 139 0.48 0.53 2.44
C ASN A 139 1.28 1.33 3.49
N ILE A 140 0.86 1.29 4.75
CA ILE A 140 1.55 1.95 5.86
C ILE A 140 2.96 1.35 6.02
N GLU A 141 3.10 0.03 6.03
CA GLU A 141 4.38 -0.67 6.15
C GLU A 141 5.33 -0.35 5.00
N GLU A 142 4.84 -0.26 3.75
CA GLU A 142 5.70 0.10 2.61
C GLU A 142 6.22 1.54 2.74
N LEU A 143 5.40 2.50 3.18
CA LEU A 143 5.83 3.87 3.43
C LEU A 143 6.92 3.93 4.52
N LEU A 144 6.71 3.25 5.65
CA LEU A 144 7.67 3.22 6.75
C LEU A 144 8.97 2.48 6.38
N ARG A 145 8.88 1.38 5.63
CA ARG A 145 10.04 0.64 5.09
C ARG A 145 10.88 1.51 4.16
N ALA A 146 10.26 2.35 3.36
CA ALA A 146 10.93 3.35 2.52
C ALA A 146 11.43 4.57 3.33
N LYS A 147 11.39 4.51 4.67
CA LYS A 147 11.80 5.57 5.59
C LYS A 147 11.06 6.89 5.37
N ARG A 148 9.81 6.83 4.94
CA ARG A 148 8.95 8.01 4.94
C ARG A 148 8.61 8.35 6.39
N PRO A 149 8.75 9.64 6.80
CA PRO A 149 8.35 10.03 8.14
C PRO A 149 6.85 9.77 8.32
N PRO A 150 6.40 9.37 9.53
CA PRO A 150 4.97 9.27 9.81
C PRO A 150 4.27 10.62 9.58
N PRO A 151 2.94 10.64 9.45
CA PRO A 151 2.16 11.87 9.36
C PRO A 151 2.44 12.77 10.56
N THR A 152 2.31 14.09 10.35
CA THR A 152 2.39 15.07 11.43
C THR A 152 1.28 14.87 12.45
N GLN A 153 1.44 15.44 13.65
CA GLN A 153 0.40 15.40 14.68
C GLN A 153 -0.94 15.98 14.15
N GLU A 154 -0.90 17.06 13.39
CA GLU A 154 -2.08 17.66 12.78
C GLU A 154 -2.78 16.69 11.81
N GLN A 155 -2.04 16.08 10.89
CA GLN A 155 -2.57 15.05 9.98
C GLN A 155 -3.16 13.85 10.73
N MET A 156 -2.52 13.41 11.82
CA MET A 156 -3.03 12.31 12.65
C MET A 156 -4.36 12.66 13.32
N LEU A 157 -4.51 13.89 13.82
CA LEU A 157 -5.76 14.38 14.42
C LEU A 157 -6.86 14.54 13.36
N ASP A 158 -6.51 14.97 12.15
CA ASP A 158 -7.46 15.03 11.03
C ASP A 158 -7.95 13.61 10.64
N LEU A 159 -7.07 12.62 10.59
CA LEU A 159 -7.46 11.22 10.38
C LEU A 159 -8.42 10.74 11.48
N LYS A 160 -8.10 11.04 12.75
CA LYS A 160 -8.97 10.67 13.90
C LYS A 160 -10.35 11.30 13.79
N SER A 161 -10.46 12.57 13.37
CA SER A 161 -11.72 13.27 13.22
C SER A 161 -12.54 12.85 12.00
N GLY A 162 -11.93 12.07 11.11
CA GLY A 162 -12.51 11.63 9.85
C GLY A 162 -13.48 10.46 9.97
N LYS A 163 -13.81 9.84 8.83
CA LYS A 163 -14.64 8.64 8.77
C LYS A 163 -13.94 7.46 9.45
N LYS A 164 -14.71 6.43 9.87
CA LYS A 164 -14.20 5.24 10.59
C LYS A 164 -12.92 4.65 9.97
N ILE A 165 -12.86 4.52 8.65
CA ILE A 165 -11.68 3.97 7.98
C ILE A 165 -10.41 4.81 8.20
N LYS A 166 -10.52 6.15 8.24
CA LYS A 166 -9.42 7.05 8.55
C LYS A 166 -9.00 6.95 10.02
N GLN A 167 -9.98 6.79 10.92
CA GLN A 167 -9.72 6.52 12.34
C GLN A 167 -8.93 5.20 12.50
N HIS A 168 -9.35 4.14 11.82
CA HIS A 168 -8.60 2.87 11.82
C HIS A 168 -7.19 3.04 11.27
N MET A 169 -7.03 3.80 10.18
CA MET A 169 -5.71 4.13 9.62
C MET A 169 -4.81 4.83 10.65
N SER A 170 -5.32 5.79 11.43
CA SER A 170 -4.50 6.47 12.45
C SER A 170 -4.01 5.52 13.55
N LEU A 171 -4.83 4.58 14.02
CA LEU A 171 -4.42 3.52 14.94
C LEU A 171 -3.30 2.64 14.35
N MET A 172 -3.46 2.23 13.10
CA MET A 172 -2.46 1.40 12.41
C MET A 172 -1.15 2.13 12.18
N ILE A 173 -1.19 3.43 11.88
CA ILE A 173 0.01 4.26 11.73
C ILE A 173 0.76 4.34 13.05
N ILE A 174 0.10 4.64 14.18
CA ILE A 174 0.76 4.64 15.51
C ILE A 174 1.43 3.29 15.76
N TYR A 175 0.68 2.20 15.59
CA TYR A 175 1.20 0.86 15.82
C TYR A 175 2.42 0.54 14.96
N ALA A 176 2.29 0.66 13.64
CA ALA A 176 3.37 0.32 12.72
C ALA A 176 4.58 1.23 12.89
N ALA A 177 4.38 2.55 13.00
CA ALA A 177 5.47 3.50 13.16
C ALA A 177 6.23 3.30 14.49
N THR A 178 5.53 2.93 15.58
CA THR A 178 6.20 2.57 16.84
C THR A 178 7.08 1.33 16.69
N LEU A 179 6.62 0.32 15.95
CA LEU A 179 7.45 -0.86 15.63
C LEU A 179 8.68 -0.51 14.78
N HIS A 180 8.60 0.53 13.96
CA HIS A 180 9.74 1.08 13.20
C HIS A 180 10.61 2.05 14.02
N GLY A 181 10.35 2.21 15.33
CA GLY A 181 11.15 3.02 16.25
C GLY A 181 10.78 4.50 16.29
N HIS A 182 9.68 4.91 15.66
CA HIS A 182 9.18 6.27 15.81
C HIS A 182 8.50 6.47 17.16
N LYS A 183 8.65 7.67 17.72
CA LYS A 183 8.03 8.07 18.99
C LYS A 183 6.96 9.14 18.72
N PHE A 184 5.85 9.01 19.41
CA PHE A 184 4.76 9.97 19.42
C PHE A 184 4.59 10.57 20.81
N SER A 185 3.98 11.75 20.93
CA SER A 185 3.65 12.31 22.24
C SER A 185 2.56 11.47 22.93
N SER A 186 2.62 11.39 24.27
CA SER A 186 1.59 10.67 25.03
C SER A 186 0.19 11.25 24.80
N GLU A 187 0.09 12.57 24.59
CA GLU A 187 -1.16 13.25 24.27
C GLU A 187 -1.74 12.72 22.95
N LEU A 188 -0.92 12.62 21.90
CA LEU A 188 -1.39 12.10 20.61
C LEU A 188 -1.81 10.63 20.71
N ILE A 189 -1.02 9.81 21.41
CA ILE A 189 -1.36 8.41 21.59
C ILE A 189 -2.71 8.27 22.33
N ASN A 190 -2.90 9.00 23.43
CA ASN A 190 -4.16 8.97 24.20
C ASN A 190 -5.35 9.42 23.34
N GLU A 191 -5.18 10.45 22.53
CA GLU A 191 -6.19 10.91 21.58
C GLU A 191 -6.57 9.83 20.57
N ILE A 192 -5.58 9.16 19.94
CA ILE A 192 -5.84 8.10 18.97
C ILE A 192 -6.41 6.84 19.66
N MET A 193 -5.96 6.53 20.87
CA MET A 193 -6.48 5.41 21.66
C MET A 193 -7.93 5.60 22.13
N SER A 194 -8.48 6.83 22.10
CA SER A 194 -9.89 7.08 22.39
C SER A 194 -10.85 6.63 21.26
N ILE A 195 -10.33 6.27 20.08
CA ILE A 195 -11.14 5.80 18.94
C ILE A 195 -11.92 4.53 19.32
N GLU A 196 -13.21 4.54 19.06
CA GLU A 196 -14.05 3.36 19.26
C GLU A 196 -13.81 2.30 18.18
N ILE A 197 -13.64 1.06 18.60
CA ILE A 197 -13.46 -0.08 17.70
C ILE A 197 -14.81 -0.79 17.57
N PRO A 198 -15.21 -1.15 16.33
CA PRO A 198 -16.43 -1.91 16.12
C PRO A 198 -16.43 -3.23 16.91
N GLU A 199 -17.58 -3.58 17.47
CA GLU A 199 -17.74 -4.84 18.19
C GLU A 199 -17.44 -6.03 17.27
N GLY A 200 -16.55 -6.94 17.70
CA GLY A 200 -16.14 -8.10 16.90
C GLY A 200 -14.90 -7.86 16.03
N ASP A 201 -14.37 -6.64 15.90
CA ASP A 201 -13.09 -6.41 15.18
C ASP A 201 -11.90 -6.83 16.05
N SER A 202 -11.52 -8.10 15.90
CA SER A 202 -10.43 -8.70 16.67
C SER A 202 -9.05 -8.16 16.28
N ILE A 203 -8.87 -7.68 15.04
CA ILE A 203 -7.57 -7.21 14.55
C ILE A 203 -7.29 -5.83 15.12
N LEU A 204 -8.21 -4.88 14.98
CA LEU A 204 -8.06 -3.53 15.54
C LEU A 204 -7.99 -3.56 17.07
N SER A 205 -8.78 -4.40 17.75
CA SER A 205 -8.70 -4.60 19.19
C SER A 205 -7.31 -5.09 19.64
N ARG A 206 -6.71 -6.02 18.88
CA ARG A 206 -5.36 -6.51 19.13
C ARG A 206 -4.31 -5.43 18.90
N ILE A 207 -4.43 -4.63 17.84
CA ILE A 207 -3.54 -3.50 17.56
C ILE A 207 -3.58 -2.52 18.72
N LYS A 208 -4.77 -2.14 19.17
CA LYS A 208 -4.96 -1.22 20.28
C LYS A 208 -4.34 -1.75 21.59
N GLY A 209 -4.53 -3.03 21.91
CA GLY A 209 -3.90 -3.68 23.05
C GLY A 209 -2.36 -3.70 22.97
N LYS A 210 -1.80 -3.88 21.78
CA LYS A 210 -0.33 -3.83 21.57
C LYS A 210 0.23 -2.41 21.73
N ILE A 211 -0.46 -1.37 21.27
CA ILE A 211 -0.04 0.02 21.50
C ILE A 211 0.09 0.27 23.02
N SER A 212 -0.95 -0.08 23.81
CA SER A 212 -0.91 0.07 25.27
C SER A 212 0.27 -0.67 25.94
N SER A 213 0.61 -1.86 25.43
CA SER A 213 1.75 -2.63 25.97
C SER A 213 3.12 -2.05 25.62
N LEU A 214 3.25 -1.38 24.48
CA LEU A 214 4.50 -0.72 24.07
C LEU A 214 4.77 0.55 24.88
N GLU A 215 3.73 1.30 25.26
CA GLU A 215 3.88 2.48 26.14
C GLU A 215 4.36 2.14 27.54
N GLY A 216 3.96 0.97 28.08
CA GLY A 216 4.38 0.53 29.42
C GLY A 216 5.86 0.08 29.50
N GLN A 217 6.59 0.04 28.38
CA GLN A 217 7.99 -0.41 28.31
C GLN A 217 8.99 0.74 28.04
N THR A 218 8.50 1.98 27.89
CA THR A 218 9.31 3.20 27.71
C THR A 218 9.31 4.04 28.94
#